data_6b6ceae2900a67f06930ccf1441e227c
#
_entry.id   6b6ceae2900a67f06930ccf1441e227c
#
_cell.length_a   1.000
_cell.length_b   1.000
_cell.length_c   1.000
_cell.angle_alpha   90.00
_cell.angle_beta   90.00
_cell.angle_gamma   90.00
#
_symmetry.space_group_name_H-M   'P 1'
#
loop_
_entity.id
_entity.type
_entity.pdbx_description
1 polymer ?
#
loop_
_entity_poly.entity_id
_entity_poly.type
_entity_poly.pdbx_seq_one_letter_code
_entity_poly.pdbx_strand_id
1 'polypeptide(L)'
;MRTFGATGEDVSELLDMIAAQMKVIQIARIKKSCRRCEKMVQEPAPSRPIPGSMAGPNLLAHILVSKFDDHLSLYRQHEIFARMGADIPESTLVGWCGRAMKTLLPLIERIEVDIMGSNLLHADDTPIRVLDRSRRDKGLGKGVKHGRIWAYVRDQRPWAGSAPPGAVYRFAPDWKEEHVLRHLSEGRGIRQADGYKGYAKLYSQRT
;
A
#
# COMPACT_ATOMS: atom_id res chain seq x y z
N MET A 1 30.46 -34.53 -52.56
CA MET A 1 29.85 -33.53 -51.67
C MET A 1 29.26 -34.28 -50.50
N ARG A 2 29.78 -34.10 -49.25
CA ARG A 2 29.23 -34.83 -48.07
C ARG A 2 28.09 -33.95 -47.52
N THR A 3 26.88 -34.46 -47.54
CA THR A 3 25.71 -33.85 -46.92
C THR A 3 25.69 -34.25 -45.44
N PHE A 4 25.75 -33.29 -44.53
CA PHE A 4 25.55 -33.51 -43.10
C PHE A 4 24.06 -33.39 -42.81
N GLY A 5 23.47 -34.42 -42.21
CA GLY A 5 22.10 -34.36 -41.65
C GLY A 5 22.18 -33.98 -40.18
N ALA A 6 21.21 -33.18 -39.68
CA ALA A 6 21.11 -32.89 -38.25
C ALA A 6 20.81 -34.22 -37.51
N THR A 7 21.62 -34.55 -36.52
CA THR A 7 21.52 -35.79 -35.70
C THR A 7 20.97 -35.53 -34.32
N GLY A 8 20.67 -34.31 -33.97
CA GLY A 8 20.16 -33.85 -32.68
C GLY A 8 20.44 -32.39 -32.42
N GLU A 9 19.96 -31.89 -31.31
CA GLU A 9 20.27 -30.56 -30.79
C GLU A 9 20.59 -30.64 -29.30
N ASP A 10 21.56 -29.86 -28.86
CA ASP A 10 21.82 -29.65 -27.45
C ASP A 10 21.02 -28.44 -27.01
N VAL A 11 20.15 -28.63 -26.01
CA VAL A 11 19.33 -27.57 -25.42
C VAL A 11 19.94 -27.13 -24.11
N SER A 12 20.16 -25.84 -23.96
CA SER A 12 20.56 -25.23 -22.70
C SER A 12 19.59 -24.11 -22.32
N GLU A 13 19.35 -23.95 -21.03
CA GLU A 13 18.50 -22.91 -20.49
C GLU A 13 19.38 -21.86 -19.79
N LEU A 14 19.08 -20.59 -20.03
CA LEU A 14 19.70 -19.45 -19.38
C LEU A 14 18.61 -18.64 -18.68
N LEU A 15 18.79 -18.40 -17.38
CA LEU A 15 17.96 -17.47 -16.66
C LEU A 15 18.47 -16.05 -16.92
N ASP A 16 17.62 -15.22 -17.51
CA ASP A 16 17.91 -13.81 -17.80
C ASP A 16 16.78 -12.91 -17.34
N MET A 17 16.99 -11.61 -17.28
CA MET A 17 16.02 -10.62 -16.80
C MET A 17 15.75 -9.60 -17.90
N ILE A 18 14.47 -9.39 -18.21
CA ILE A 18 14.02 -8.24 -19.00
C ILE A 18 13.87 -7.06 -18.05
N ALA A 19 14.67 -6.02 -18.23
CA ALA A 19 14.60 -4.80 -17.43
C ALA A 19 13.20 -4.16 -17.52
N ALA A 20 12.69 -3.64 -16.39
CA ALA A 20 11.48 -2.85 -16.38
C ALA A 20 11.61 -1.63 -17.29
N GLN A 21 10.58 -1.34 -18.06
CA GLN A 21 10.56 -0.21 -18.98
C GLN A 21 9.42 0.74 -18.66
N MET A 22 9.73 2.04 -18.65
CA MET A 22 8.71 3.09 -18.65
C MET A 22 8.13 3.24 -20.04
N LYS A 23 6.80 3.35 -20.14
CA LYS A 23 6.11 3.63 -21.40
C LYS A 23 5.06 4.70 -21.22
N VAL A 24 4.90 5.55 -22.22
CA VAL A 24 3.82 6.52 -22.31
C VAL A 24 2.69 5.90 -23.11
N ILE A 25 1.49 5.86 -22.51
CA ILE A 25 0.26 5.40 -23.16
C ILE A 25 -0.49 6.65 -23.62
N GLN A 26 -0.53 6.88 -24.94
CA GLN A 26 -1.31 7.97 -25.51
C GLN A 26 -2.75 7.54 -25.74
N ILE A 27 -3.71 8.30 -25.19
CA ILE A 27 -5.14 8.05 -25.34
C ILE A 27 -5.72 9.19 -26.17
N ALA A 28 -5.99 8.90 -27.45
CA ALA A 28 -6.64 9.83 -28.35
C ALA A 28 -8.17 9.66 -28.30
N ARG A 29 -8.88 10.76 -28.06
CA ARG A 29 -10.36 10.81 -28.04
C ARG A 29 -10.85 11.75 -29.13
N ILE A 30 -11.51 11.21 -30.13
CA ILE A 30 -12.00 11.97 -31.27
C ILE A 30 -13.19 12.81 -30.86
N LYS A 31 -13.15 14.12 -31.14
CA LYS A 31 -14.30 15.03 -31.03
C LYS A 31 -15.06 15.01 -32.35
N LYS A 32 -16.38 14.88 -32.29
CA LYS A 32 -17.27 14.92 -33.46
C LYS A 32 -18.24 16.09 -33.30
N SER A 33 -18.47 16.86 -34.35
CA SER A 33 -19.48 17.90 -34.39
C SER A 33 -20.59 17.53 -35.37
N CYS A 34 -21.83 17.86 -35.04
CA CYS A 34 -22.96 17.72 -35.93
C CYS A 34 -23.03 18.93 -36.87
N ARG A 35 -22.95 18.72 -38.19
CA ARG A 35 -23.05 19.83 -39.19
C ARG A 35 -24.37 20.56 -39.16
N ARG A 36 -25.46 19.96 -38.66
CA ARG A 36 -26.81 20.57 -38.65
C ARG A 36 -27.08 21.39 -37.40
N CYS A 37 -26.57 20.98 -36.24
CA CYS A 37 -26.89 21.64 -34.95
C CYS A 37 -25.64 22.02 -34.17
N GLU A 38 -24.46 21.90 -34.73
CA GLU A 38 -23.14 22.23 -34.17
C GLU A 38 -22.82 21.56 -32.81
N LYS A 39 -23.71 20.67 -32.34
CA LYS A 39 -23.49 19.93 -31.10
C LYS A 39 -22.23 19.10 -31.19
N MET A 40 -21.34 19.29 -30.23
CA MET A 40 -20.11 18.49 -30.10
C MET A 40 -20.35 17.28 -29.18
N VAL A 41 -19.83 16.12 -29.58
CA VAL A 41 -19.82 14.91 -28.79
C VAL A 41 -18.40 14.33 -28.75
N GLN A 42 -18.05 13.78 -27.61
CA GLN A 42 -16.75 13.12 -27.40
C GLN A 42 -16.97 11.96 -26.44
N GLU A 43 -16.29 10.84 -26.70
CA GLU A 43 -16.26 9.72 -25.78
C GLU A 43 -15.66 10.12 -24.43
N PRO A 44 -16.26 9.67 -23.30
CA PRO A 44 -15.69 9.94 -21.99
C PRO A 44 -14.25 9.39 -21.86
N ALA A 45 -13.44 10.02 -21.03
CA ALA A 45 -12.09 9.52 -20.75
C ALA A 45 -12.18 8.17 -20.01
N PRO A 46 -11.29 7.21 -20.30
CA PRO A 46 -11.19 5.99 -19.50
C PRO A 46 -10.99 6.32 -18.02
N SER A 47 -11.59 5.52 -17.15
CA SER A 47 -11.38 5.64 -15.71
C SER A 47 -9.92 5.37 -15.35
N ARG A 48 -9.41 6.12 -14.37
CA ARG A 48 -8.05 5.95 -13.83
C ARG A 48 -8.14 5.74 -12.33
N PRO A 49 -7.23 4.96 -11.72
CA PRO A 49 -7.21 4.76 -10.26
C PRO A 49 -7.15 6.10 -9.50
N ILE A 50 -6.43 7.06 -10.06
CA ILE A 50 -6.36 8.44 -9.55
C ILE A 50 -6.86 9.36 -10.65
N PRO A 51 -8.03 10.00 -10.49
CA PRO A 51 -8.56 10.94 -11.49
C PRO A 51 -7.56 12.05 -11.81
N GLY A 52 -7.37 12.33 -13.11
CA GLY A 52 -6.45 13.37 -13.59
C GLY A 52 -4.96 13.08 -13.43
N SER A 53 -4.58 11.93 -12.88
CA SER A 53 -3.17 11.55 -12.76
C SER A 53 -2.58 11.05 -14.09
N MET A 54 -1.28 11.29 -14.28
CA MET A 54 -0.51 10.66 -15.37
C MET A 54 -0.10 9.22 -15.03
N ALA A 55 -0.12 8.82 -13.75
CA ALA A 55 0.24 7.47 -13.34
C ALA A 55 -0.84 6.46 -13.76
N GLY A 56 -0.43 5.47 -14.53
CA GLY A 56 -1.26 4.31 -14.85
C GLY A 56 -1.28 3.29 -13.69
N PRO A 57 -2.22 2.32 -13.71
CA PRO A 57 -2.38 1.35 -12.62
C PRO A 57 -1.10 0.53 -12.35
N ASN A 58 -0.39 0.10 -13.38
CA ASN A 58 0.83 -0.70 -13.21
C ASN A 58 1.96 0.10 -12.57
N LEU A 59 2.11 1.39 -12.91
CA LEU A 59 3.10 2.26 -12.26
C LEU A 59 2.75 2.47 -10.78
N LEU A 60 1.48 2.69 -10.46
CA LEU A 60 1.03 2.83 -9.07
C LEU A 60 1.27 1.53 -8.27
N ALA A 61 0.94 0.38 -8.84
CA ALA A 61 1.20 -0.92 -8.22
C ALA A 61 2.70 -1.12 -7.96
N HIS A 62 3.55 -0.86 -8.96
CA HIS A 62 5.00 -0.96 -8.80
C HIS A 62 5.52 -0.05 -7.68
N ILE A 63 5.09 1.21 -7.61
CA ILE A 63 5.50 2.15 -6.56
C ILE A 63 5.11 1.64 -5.17
N LEU A 64 3.89 1.11 -5.02
CA LEU A 64 3.38 0.62 -3.74
C LEU A 64 4.11 -0.67 -3.30
N VAL A 65 4.25 -1.66 -4.19
CA VAL A 65 4.96 -2.90 -3.89
C VAL A 65 6.41 -2.60 -3.52
N SER A 66 7.12 -1.85 -4.35
CA SER A 66 8.51 -1.49 -4.06
C SER A 66 8.67 -0.74 -2.73
N LYS A 67 7.70 0.11 -2.36
CA LYS A 67 7.77 0.85 -1.10
C LYS A 67 7.46 -0.01 0.12
N PHE A 68 6.41 -0.82 0.07
CA PHE A 68 5.85 -1.48 1.27
C PHE A 68 6.26 -2.94 1.40
N ASP A 69 6.59 -3.61 0.30
CA ASP A 69 7.05 -5.00 0.28
C ASP A 69 8.57 -5.09 0.13
N ASP A 70 9.14 -4.41 -0.87
CA ASP A 70 10.59 -4.37 -1.12
C ASP A 70 11.36 -3.38 -0.21
N HIS A 71 10.66 -2.63 0.66
CA HIS A 71 11.23 -1.60 1.55
C HIS A 71 12.03 -0.50 0.84
N LEU A 72 11.78 -0.27 -0.45
CA LEU A 72 12.46 0.73 -1.26
C LEU A 72 11.89 2.13 -1.01
N SER A 73 12.69 3.06 -0.50
CA SER A 73 12.23 4.43 -0.23
C SER A 73 11.80 5.14 -1.53
N LEU A 74 10.83 6.07 -1.43
CA LEU A 74 10.39 6.87 -2.58
C LEU A 74 11.52 7.70 -3.18
N TYR A 75 12.48 8.16 -2.35
CA TYR A 75 13.70 8.82 -2.82
C TYR A 75 14.50 7.93 -3.78
N ARG A 76 14.75 6.67 -3.41
CA ARG A 76 15.46 5.73 -4.28
C ARG A 76 14.66 5.39 -5.54
N GLN A 77 13.34 5.28 -5.43
CA GLN A 77 12.48 5.08 -6.60
C GLN A 77 12.55 6.25 -7.57
N HIS A 78 12.56 7.51 -7.07
CA HIS A 78 12.79 8.69 -7.88
C HIS A 78 14.11 8.60 -8.67
N GLU A 79 15.21 8.25 -7.99
CA GLU A 79 16.51 8.10 -8.66
C GLU A 79 16.51 6.98 -9.71
N ILE A 80 15.84 5.86 -9.45
CA ILE A 80 15.68 4.76 -10.41
C ILE A 80 14.89 5.23 -11.62
N PHE A 81 13.76 5.89 -11.43
CA PHE A 81 12.93 6.41 -12.52
C PHE A 81 13.67 7.45 -13.36
N ALA A 82 14.45 8.34 -12.73
CA ALA A 82 15.27 9.31 -13.43
C ALA A 82 16.29 8.63 -14.36
N ARG A 83 16.95 7.55 -13.89
CA ARG A 83 17.87 6.75 -14.74
C ARG A 83 17.14 6.04 -15.90
N MET A 84 15.85 5.76 -15.75
CA MET A 84 14.99 5.19 -16.80
C MET A 84 14.41 6.25 -17.75
N GLY A 85 14.82 7.52 -17.60
CA GLY A 85 14.34 8.64 -18.41
C GLY A 85 13.03 9.27 -17.94
N ALA A 86 12.53 8.94 -16.75
CA ALA A 86 11.32 9.50 -16.18
C ALA A 86 11.62 10.29 -14.89
N ASP A 87 11.81 11.59 -15.03
CA ASP A 87 12.03 12.49 -13.88
C ASP A 87 10.70 12.79 -13.16
N ILE A 88 10.38 12.00 -12.15
CA ILE A 88 9.17 12.11 -11.36
C ILE A 88 9.54 12.61 -9.95
N PRO A 89 9.19 13.84 -9.57
CA PRO A 89 9.53 14.39 -8.25
C PRO A 89 9.06 13.48 -7.09
N GLU A 90 9.85 13.37 -6.04
CA GLU A 90 9.51 12.59 -4.85
C GLU A 90 8.16 13.00 -4.24
N SER A 91 7.86 14.31 -4.22
CA SER A 91 6.57 14.84 -3.75
C SER A 91 5.38 14.30 -4.56
N THR A 92 5.57 14.06 -5.86
CA THR A 92 4.56 13.45 -6.73
C THR A 92 4.36 11.98 -6.36
N LEU A 93 5.44 11.24 -6.12
CA LEU A 93 5.37 9.85 -5.68
C LEU A 93 4.65 9.72 -4.34
N VAL A 94 4.96 10.59 -3.37
CA VAL A 94 4.24 10.67 -2.07
C VAL A 94 2.75 10.92 -2.29
N GLY A 95 2.40 11.90 -3.14
CA GLY A 95 1.01 12.22 -3.46
C GLY A 95 0.27 11.06 -4.15
N TRP A 96 0.94 10.31 -5.02
CA TRP A 96 0.36 9.12 -5.66
C TRP A 96 0.16 7.99 -4.66
N CYS A 97 1.12 7.71 -3.78
CA CYS A 97 0.93 6.71 -2.72
C CYS A 97 -0.31 7.02 -1.87
N GLY A 98 -0.45 8.26 -1.37
CA GLY A 98 -1.60 8.62 -0.55
C GLY A 98 -2.94 8.51 -1.27
N ARG A 99 -3.00 8.86 -2.57
CA ARG A 99 -4.23 8.74 -3.38
C ARG A 99 -4.53 7.30 -3.77
N ALA A 100 -3.52 6.50 -4.08
CA ALA A 100 -3.69 5.08 -4.38
C ALA A 100 -4.20 4.30 -3.16
N MET A 101 -3.70 4.61 -1.96
CA MET A 101 -4.21 4.03 -0.71
C MET A 101 -5.69 4.36 -0.49
N LYS A 102 -6.16 5.57 -0.83
CA LYS A 102 -7.59 5.89 -0.80
C LYS A 102 -8.43 5.04 -1.77
N THR A 103 -7.88 4.75 -2.94
CA THR A 103 -8.55 3.87 -3.93
C THR A 103 -8.66 2.43 -3.41
N LEU A 104 -7.68 1.98 -2.62
CA LEU A 104 -7.66 0.63 -2.03
C LEU A 104 -8.45 0.53 -0.70
N LEU A 105 -8.93 1.66 -0.17
CA LEU A 105 -9.59 1.69 1.14
C LEU A 105 -10.73 0.66 1.31
N PRO A 106 -11.66 0.46 0.34
CA PRO A 106 -12.72 -0.53 0.50
C PRO A 106 -12.21 -1.96 0.67
N LEU A 107 -11.08 -2.30 0.01
CA LEU A 107 -10.42 -3.60 0.19
C LEU A 107 -9.78 -3.71 1.57
N ILE A 108 -9.09 -2.65 2.00
CA ILE A 108 -8.45 -2.59 3.33
C ILE A 108 -9.50 -2.75 4.43
N GLU A 109 -10.62 -2.05 4.35
CA GLU A 109 -11.74 -2.13 5.29
C GLU A 109 -12.32 -3.56 5.35
N ARG A 110 -12.44 -4.23 4.20
CA ARG A 110 -12.93 -5.61 4.16
C ARG A 110 -11.96 -6.59 4.82
N ILE A 111 -10.67 -6.44 4.57
CA ILE A 111 -9.60 -7.24 5.22
C ILE A 111 -9.60 -6.98 6.73
N GLU A 112 -9.75 -5.72 7.13
CA GLU A 112 -9.80 -5.32 8.54
C GLU A 112 -10.97 -5.98 9.28
N VAL A 113 -12.18 -5.94 8.72
CA VAL A 113 -13.35 -6.61 9.29
C VAL A 113 -13.12 -8.10 9.47
N ASP A 114 -12.54 -8.77 8.48
CA ASP A 114 -12.26 -10.21 8.54
C ASP A 114 -11.22 -10.56 9.63
N ILE A 115 -10.14 -9.81 9.71
CA ILE A 115 -9.06 -10.05 10.69
C ILE A 115 -9.54 -9.70 12.11
N MET A 116 -10.13 -8.52 12.30
CA MET A 116 -10.58 -8.04 13.62
C MET A 116 -11.72 -8.88 14.21
N GLY A 117 -12.50 -9.54 13.35
CA GLY A 117 -13.54 -10.51 13.75
C GLY A 117 -13.02 -11.85 14.28
N SER A 118 -11.70 -12.08 14.26
CA SER A 118 -11.10 -13.36 14.67
C SER A 118 -11.22 -13.62 16.17
N ASN A 119 -11.40 -14.89 16.53
CA ASN A 119 -11.48 -15.34 17.93
C ASN A 119 -10.16 -15.25 18.68
N LEU A 120 -9.03 -15.18 17.96
CA LEU A 120 -7.71 -14.95 18.52
C LEU A 120 -6.99 -13.90 17.69
N LEU A 121 -6.51 -12.87 18.37
CA LEU A 121 -5.64 -11.82 17.78
C LEU A 121 -4.43 -11.59 18.67
N HIS A 122 -3.29 -11.47 18.03
CA HIS A 122 -2.10 -10.92 18.65
C HIS A 122 -2.10 -9.41 18.43
N ALA A 123 -1.76 -8.64 19.46
CA ALA A 123 -1.72 -7.19 19.42
C ALA A 123 -0.37 -6.69 19.95
N ASP A 124 0.22 -5.78 19.21
CA ASP A 124 1.48 -5.14 19.55
C ASP A 124 1.52 -3.70 19.03
N ASP A 125 2.45 -2.89 19.50
CA ASP A 125 2.62 -1.54 18.98
C ASP A 125 4.09 -1.16 18.79
N THR A 126 4.32 -0.32 17.80
CA THR A 126 5.66 0.18 17.47
C THR A 126 5.67 1.70 17.38
N PRO A 127 6.65 2.39 18.00
CA PRO A 127 6.81 3.84 17.87
C PRO A 127 7.20 4.21 16.44
N ILE A 128 6.58 5.26 15.92
CA ILE A 128 6.89 5.82 14.60
C ILE A 128 7.18 7.31 14.71
N ARG A 129 8.20 7.78 14.01
CA ARG A 129 8.51 9.21 13.92
C ARG A 129 7.67 9.84 12.82
N VAL A 130 6.91 10.86 13.17
CA VAL A 130 6.02 11.57 12.27
C VAL A 130 6.47 13.02 12.13
N LEU A 131 6.60 13.49 10.88
CA LEU A 131 6.86 14.90 10.63
C LEU A 131 5.63 15.73 10.99
N ASP A 132 5.84 16.74 11.81
CA ASP A 132 4.80 17.67 12.25
C ASP A 132 5.29 19.11 12.04
N ARG A 133 4.95 19.65 10.88
CA ARG A 133 5.35 21.03 10.51
C ARG A 133 4.83 22.06 11.50
N SER A 134 3.64 21.85 12.06
CA SER A 134 3.05 22.78 13.01
C SER A 134 3.89 22.96 14.28
N ARG A 135 4.61 21.93 14.71
CA ARG A 135 5.54 22.01 15.84
C ARG A 135 6.78 22.82 15.49
N ARG A 136 7.31 22.65 14.28
CA ARG A 136 8.45 23.43 13.80
C ARG A 136 8.12 24.92 13.72
N ASP A 137 6.94 25.23 13.14
CA ASP A 137 6.48 26.60 12.95
C ASP A 137 6.19 27.32 14.28
N LYS A 138 5.88 26.54 15.34
CA LYS A 138 5.71 27.04 16.71
C LYS A 138 7.01 27.02 17.53
N GLY A 139 8.17 26.72 16.95
CA GLY A 139 9.44 26.61 17.67
C GLY A 139 9.54 25.42 18.62
N LEU A 140 8.64 24.43 18.51
CA LEU A 140 8.58 23.26 19.37
C LEU A 140 9.49 22.12 18.88
N GLY A 141 10.78 22.39 18.76
CA GLY A 141 11.78 21.41 18.36
C GLY A 141 11.89 21.18 16.84
N LYS A 142 12.44 20.02 16.42
CA LYS A 142 12.77 19.71 15.03
C LYS A 142 11.57 19.39 14.12
N GLY A 143 10.33 19.62 14.57
CA GLY A 143 9.14 19.31 13.79
C GLY A 143 8.89 17.81 13.64
N VAL A 144 9.24 17.02 14.66
CA VAL A 144 8.98 15.57 14.72
C VAL A 144 8.21 15.27 16.00
N LYS A 145 7.18 14.44 15.87
CA LYS A 145 6.49 13.82 17.01
C LYS A 145 6.58 12.31 16.92
N HIS A 146 6.33 11.64 18.04
CA HIS A 146 6.23 10.19 18.11
C HIS A 146 4.76 9.79 18.08
N GLY A 147 4.36 9.10 17.03
CA GLY A 147 3.11 8.36 16.95
C GLY A 147 3.35 6.88 17.22
N ARG A 148 2.29 6.09 17.07
CA ARG A 148 2.31 4.63 17.19
C ARG A 148 1.66 3.98 15.98
N ILE A 149 2.18 2.84 15.60
CA ILE A 149 1.51 1.87 14.72
C ILE A 149 1.09 0.70 15.59
N TRP A 150 -0.21 0.48 15.67
CA TRP A 150 -0.80 -0.68 16.33
C TRP A 150 -0.96 -1.78 15.30
N ALA A 151 -0.44 -2.97 15.58
CA ALA A 151 -0.56 -4.15 14.74
C ALA A 151 -1.51 -5.15 15.39
N TYR A 152 -2.48 -5.66 14.62
CA TYR A 152 -3.37 -6.73 15.03
C TYR A 152 -3.19 -7.88 14.05
N VAL A 153 -2.78 -9.02 14.55
CA VAL A 153 -2.37 -10.16 13.72
C VAL A 153 -3.22 -11.38 14.05
N ARG A 154 -3.78 -11.98 13.01
CA ARG A 154 -4.34 -13.33 13.04
C ARG A 154 -3.31 -14.28 12.45
N ASP A 155 -2.86 -15.25 13.23
CA ASP A 155 -2.04 -16.35 12.75
C ASP A 155 -2.43 -17.65 13.49
N GLN A 156 -3.08 -18.55 12.79
CA GLN A 156 -3.53 -19.83 13.30
C GLN A 156 -2.64 -21.02 12.88
N ARG A 157 -1.60 -20.77 12.12
CA ARG A 157 -0.68 -21.82 11.63
C ARG A 157 -0.03 -22.63 12.74
N PRO A 158 0.40 -22.04 13.88
CA PRO A 158 1.03 -22.80 14.96
C PRO A 158 0.18 -23.92 15.57
N TRP A 159 -1.14 -23.87 15.41
CA TRP A 159 -2.08 -24.89 15.89
C TRP A 159 -2.97 -25.46 14.79
N ALA A 160 -2.49 -25.44 13.54
CA ALA A 160 -3.19 -25.99 12.38
C ALA A 160 -4.62 -25.44 12.16
N GLY A 161 -4.86 -24.20 12.55
CA GLY A 161 -6.13 -23.51 12.25
C GLY A 161 -6.28 -23.21 10.76
N SER A 162 -7.52 -23.17 10.28
CA SER A 162 -7.84 -23.04 8.84
C SER A 162 -7.86 -21.59 8.34
N ALA A 163 -7.95 -20.59 9.23
CA ALA A 163 -8.02 -19.21 8.81
C ALA A 163 -6.65 -18.72 8.29
N PRO A 164 -6.61 -18.06 7.12
CA PRO A 164 -5.36 -17.56 6.58
C PRO A 164 -4.74 -16.50 7.50
N PRO A 165 -3.40 -16.43 7.61
CA PRO A 165 -2.75 -15.38 8.37
C PRO A 165 -3.04 -14.01 7.76
N GLY A 166 -3.11 -12.99 8.61
CA GLY A 166 -3.32 -11.62 8.17
C GLY A 166 -3.01 -10.61 9.25
N ALA A 167 -2.70 -9.40 8.86
CA ALA A 167 -2.37 -8.32 9.76
C ALA A 167 -3.10 -7.03 9.38
N VAL A 168 -3.49 -6.26 10.40
CA VAL A 168 -4.07 -4.92 10.28
C VAL A 168 -3.19 -3.95 11.05
N TYR A 169 -2.93 -2.79 10.45
CA TYR A 169 -2.14 -1.74 11.06
C TYR A 169 -2.97 -0.47 11.23
N ARG A 170 -2.97 0.08 12.44
CA ARG A 170 -3.66 1.33 12.73
C ARG A 170 -2.68 2.35 13.30
N PHE A 171 -2.64 3.52 12.68
CA PHE A 171 -1.84 4.64 13.16
C PHE A 171 -2.56 5.37 14.29
N ALA A 172 -1.83 5.75 15.34
CA ALA A 172 -2.27 6.66 16.38
C ALA A 172 -1.24 7.82 16.56
N PRO A 173 -1.71 9.06 16.82
CA PRO A 173 -0.83 10.21 16.96
C PRO A 173 -0.01 10.21 18.25
N ASP A 174 -0.38 9.37 19.21
CA ASP A 174 0.24 9.24 20.53
C ASP A 174 0.05 7.81 21.09
N TRP A 175 0.56 7.58 22.31
CA TRP A 175 0.52 6.28 22.99
C TRP A 175 -0.50 6.26 24.12
N LYS A 176 -1.76 6.54 23.82
CA LYS A 176 -2.83 6.53 24.81
C LYS A 176 -3.70 5.25 24.72
N GLU A 177 -4.18 4.82 25.88
CA GLU A 177 -5.06 3.65 26.01
C GLU A 177 -6.35 3.76 25.19
N GLU A 178 -6.87 4.97 24.99
CA GLU A 178 -8.10 5.24 24.23
C GLU A 178 -8.07 4.66 22.81
N HIS A 179 -6.87 4.61 22.20
CA HIS A 179 -6.71 4.04 20.86
C HIS A 179 -6.96 2.53 20.86
N VAL A 180 -6.34 1.82 21.79
CA VAL A 180 -6.52 0.36 21.95
C VAL A 180 -7.96 0.02 22.29
N LEU A 181 -8.55 0.74 23.24
CA LEU A 181 -9.94 0.54 23.63
C LEU A 181 -10.88 0.68 22.44
N ARG A 182 -10.71 1.74 21.66
CA ARG A 182 -11.49 1.97 20.44
C ARG A 182 -11.26 0.89 19.37
N HIS A 183 -10.02 0.45 19.18
CA HIS A 183 -9.67 -0.56 18.19
C HIS A 183 -10.26 -1.93 18.49
N LEU A 184 -10.36 -2.29 19.78
CA LEU A 184 -10.75 -3.62 20.24
C LEU A 184 -12.14 -3.65 20.92
N SER A 185 -12.90 -2.53 20.92
CA SER A 185 -14.20 -2.39 21.58
C SER A 185 -15.21 -3.44 21.15
N GLU A 186 -15.26 -3.77 19.86
CA GLU A 186 -16.21 -4.72 19.29
C GLU A 186 -15.66 -6.15 19.21
N GLY A 187 -14.38 -6.33 19.52
CA GLY A 187 -13.70 -7.61 19.38
C GLY A 187 -14.11 -8.61 20.45
N ARG A 188 -14.37 -9.85 20.03
CA ARG A 188 -14.65 -10.99 20.91
C ARG A 188 -13.48 -11.99 20.88
N GLY A 189 -13.40 -12.89 21.88
CA GLY A 189 -12.38 -13.94 21.94
C GLY A 189 -11.09 -13.50 22.63
N ILE A 190 -10.03 -14.25 22.40
CA ILE A 190 -8.73 -14.11 23.07
C ILE A 190 -7.92 -12.98 22.41
N ARG A 191 -7.33 -12.12 23.22
CA ARG A 191 -6.38 -11.09 22.80
C ARG A 191 -5.06 -11.32 23.50
N GLN A 192 -4.04 -11.66 22.72
CA GLN A 192 -2.67 -11.82 23.22
C GLN A 192 -1.90 -10.54 22.94
N ALA A 193 -1.47 -9.88 23.99
CA ALA A 193 -0.70 -8.63 23.92
C ALA A 193 0.46 -8.68 24.93
N ASP A 194 1.37 -7.72 24.80
CA ASP A 194 2.40 -7.48 25.80
C ASP A 194 1.82 -6.89 27.09
N GLY A 195 2.70 -6.59 28.06
CA GLY A 195 2.34 -5.99 29.35
C GLY A 195 1.97 -4.52 29.33
N TYR A 196 1.64 -3.92 28.18
CA TYR A 196 1.24 -2.52 28.13
C TYR A 196 -0.04 -2.24 28.91
N LYS A 197 0.04 -1.27 29.84
CA LYS A 197 -1.07 -0.93 30.76
C LYS A 197 -2.37 -0.51 30.05
N GLY A 198 -2.27 -0.01 28.80
CA GLY A 198 -3.44 0.38 28.01
C GLY A 198 -4.43 -0.77 27.71
N TYR A 199 -3.98 -2.02 27.81
CA TYR A 199 -4.86 -3.19 27.68
C TYR A 199 -5.63 -3.55 28.97
N ALA A 200 -5.23 -3.00 30.13
CA ALA A 200 -5.78 -3.42 31.43
C ALA A 200 -7.30 -3.30 31.54
N LYS A 201 -7.88 -2.25 30.95
CA LYS A 201 -9.33 -2.05 30.94
C LYS A 201 -10.09 -3.09 30.10
N LEU A 202 -9.45 -3.69 29.11
CA LEU A 202 -10.06 -4.74 28.29
C LEU A 202 -10.18 -6.06 29.07
N TYR A 203 -9.30 -6.31 30.03
CA TYR A 203 -9.34 -7.50 30.86
C TYR A 203 -10.44 -7.42 31.91
N SER A 204 -10.74 -6.22 32.43
CA SER A 204 -11.75 -6.01 33.47
C SER A 204 -13.21 -5.97 32.97
N GLN A 205 -13.41 -5.79 31.67
CA GLN A 205 -14.77 -5.74 31.07
C GLN A 205 -15.34 -7.10 30.68
N ARG A 206 -14.63 -8.21 30.97
CA ARG A 206 -14.97 -9.57 30.51
C ARG A 206 -15.16 -10.60 31.64
N THR A 207 -15.63 -10.14 32.81
CA THR A 207 -16.13 -11.01 33.88
C THR A 207 -17.61 -11.25 33.71
#